data_842fb0edfe46007887efb92a3aa3549d
#
_entry.id   842fb0edfe46007887efb92a3aa3549d
#
_cell.length_a   1.000
_cell.length_b   1.000
_cell.length_c   1.000
_cell.angle_alpha   90.00
_cell.angle_beta   90.00
_cell.angle_gamma   90.00
#
_symmetry.space_group_name_H-M   'P 1'
#
loop_
_entity.id
_entity.type
_entity.pdbx_description
1 polymer ?
#
loop_
_entity_poly.entity_id
_entity_poly.type
_entity_poly.pdbx_seq_one_letter_code
_entity_poly.pdbx_strand_id
1 'polypeptide(L)'
;PGDVVQARVRLYPPPGPLLPGAPDFAMQARAKNVVASGYVVRFLAVQPGPEGARWLARFRHKGADRLVAHMTPPAGGIAAALLVGDRRHISGEVYEMFQRSGLAHLLAISGLHMGLLCFGVIQLVRFAGAMFPGWAAGVALHKYAAVVGLFAGAGYVLISGMPISALRAFIMAGLLIAALLLDRLALTVRNVALAAMIILALNPAALFTASFQLSFAATAALVLWYEARMRQAND
;
A
#
# COMPACT_ATOMS: atom_id res chain seq x y z
N PRO A 1 -4.74 -18.68 -9.26
CA PRO A 1 -5.43 -17.38 -9.22
C PRO A 1 -6.06 -17.08 -10.57
N GLY A 2 -7.31 -16.53 -10.56
CA GLY A 2 -8.06 -16.21 -11.75
C GLY A 2 -8.83 -17.36 -12.38
N ASP A 3 -8.89 -18.52 -11.72
CA ASP A 3 -9.74 -19.62 -12.14
C ASP A 3 -11.20 -19.34 -11.72
N VAL A 4 -12.13 -19.78 -12.57
CA VAL A 4 -13.55 -19.72 -12.26
C VAL A 4 -13.91 -20.96 -11.45
N VAL A 5 -14.42 -20.74 -10.25
CA VAL A 5 -14.77 -21.83 -9.34
C VAL A 5 -16.27 -21.86 -9.18
N GLN A 6 -16.86 -23.03 -9.46
CA GLN A 6 -18.24 -23.33 -9.09
C GLN A 6 -18.22 -24.04 -7.74
N ALA A 7 -18.90 -23.45 -6.75
CA ALA A 7 -18.93 -23.99 -5.41
C ALA A 7 -20.32 -23.79 -4.78
N ARG A 8 -20.74 -24.73 -3.94
CA ARG A 8 -21.87 -24.52 -3.03
C ARG A 8 -21.36 -23.75 -1.83
N VAL A 9 -21.88 -22.56 -1.63
CA VAL A 9 -21.48 -21.67 -0.55
C VAL A 9 -22.63 -21.41 0.40
N ARG A 10 -22.34 -21.20 1.68
CA ARG A 10 -23.31 -20.75 2.66
C ARG A 10 -22.99 -19.30 3.00
N LEU A 11 -23.90 -18.40 2.67
CA LEU A 11 -23.72 -16.96 2.84
C LEU A 11 -24.54 -16.48 4.03
N TYR A 12 -23.95 -15.55 4.77
CA TYR A 12 -24.59 -14.85 5.90
C TYR A 12 -24.42 -13.34 5.70
N PRO A 13 -25.40 -12.54 6.07
CA PRO A 13 -25.22 -11.10 6.12
C PRO A 13 -24.13 -10.76 7.16
N PRO A 14 -23.31 -9.75 6.92
CA PRO A 14 -22.33 -9.29 7.90
C PRO A 14 -23.03 -8.92 9.22
N PRO A 15 -22.48 -9.33 10.38
CA PRO A 15 -23.09 -9.03 11.67
C PRO A 15 -23.06 -7.54 11.95
N GLY A 16 -24.18 -6.99 12.46
CA GLY A 16 -24.24 -5.65 13.01
C GLY A 16 -23.49 -5.52 14.34
N PRO A 17 -23.50 -4.35 14.99
CA PRO A 17 -22.85 -4.16 16.27
C PRO A 17 -23.52 -5.04 17.33
N LEU A 18 -22.71 -5.80 18.06
CA LEU A 18 -23.18 -6.70 19.12
C LEU A 18 -23.57 -5.95 20.40
N LEU A 19 -23.01 -4.75 20.61
CA LEU A 19 -23.26 -3.88 21.76
C LEU A 19 -23.30 -2.42 21.30
N PRO A 20 -24.02 -1.53 22.02
CA PRO A 20 -23.97 -0.10 21.79
C PRO A 20 -22.51 0.40 21.86
N GLY A 21 -22.03 1.09 20.80
CA GLY A 21 -20.65 1.57 20.70
C GLY A 21 -19.64 0.54 20.21
N ALA A 22 -20.01 -0.72 19.97
CA ALA A 22 -19.14 -1.71 19.36
C ALA A 22 -18.94 -1.44 17.86
N PRO A 23 -17.82 -1.90 17.26
CA PRO A 23 -17.60 -1.77 15.82
C PRO A 23 -18.73 -2.39 15.01
N ASP A 24 -19.30 -1.61 14.09
CA ASP A 24 -20.31 -2.10 13.15
C ASP A 24 -19.62 -2.78 11.96
N PHE A 25 -19.55 -4.10 12.01
CA PHE A 25 -18.98 -4.91 10.93
C PHE A 25 -19.82 -4.89 9.66
N ALA A 26 -21.16 -4.70 9.77
CA ALA A 26 -22.04 -4.58 8.62
C ALA A 26 -21.76 -3.27 7.87
N MET A 27 -21.56 -2.16 8.57
CA MET A 27 -21.16 -0.88 7.99
C MET A 27 -19.77 -0.97 7.32
N GLN A 28 -18.81 -1.62 7.98
CA GLN A 28 -17.47 -1.83 7.41
C GLN A 28 -17.51 -2.72 6.16
N ALA A 29 -18.34 -3.77 6.14
CA ALA A 29 -18.53 -4.64 5.01
C ALA A 29 -19.15 -3.88 3.82
N ARG A 30 -20.19 -3.08 4.07
CA ARG A 30 -20.81 -2.21 3.05
C ARG A 30 -19.82 -1.23 2.47
N ALA A 31 -18.98 -0.61 3.31
CA ALA A 31 -17.91 0.28 2.86
C ALA A 31 -16.87 -0.40 1.95
N LYS A 32 -16.75 -1.73 2.02
CA LYS A 32 -15.93 -2.57 1.15
C LYS A 32 -16.70 -3.23 0.01
N ASN A 33 -17.97 -2.85 -0.21
CA ASN A 33 -18.89 -3.48 -1.15
C ASN A 33 -19.08 -5.00 -0.89
N VAL A 34 -18.96 -5.44 0.35
CA VAL A 34 -19.22 -6.81 0.78
C VAL A 34 -20.66 -6.91 1.29
N VAL A 35 -21.53 -7.58 0.53
CA VAL A 35 -22.94 -7.75 0.86
C VAL A 35 -23.17 -8.95 1.76
N ALA A 36 -22.37 -9.99 1.59
CA ALA A 36 -22.46 -11.21 2.38
C ALA A 36 -21.06 -11.83 2.55
N SER A 37 -20.87 -12.52 3.64
CA SER A 37 -19.69 -13.35 3.91
C SER A 37 -20.12 -14.79 4.18
N GLY A 38 -19.23 -15.76 3.93
CA GLY A 38 -19.59 -17.15 4.12
C GLY A 38 -18.45 -18.11 3.88
N TYR A 39 -18.76 -19.37 3.85
CA TYR A 39 -17.79 -20.45 3.59
C TYR A 39 -18.26 -21.40 2.50
N VAL A 40 -17.29 -22.00 1.84
CA VAL A 40 -17.52 -23.02 0.81
C VAL A 40 -17.87 -24.33 1.50
N VAL A 41 -19.06 -24.87 1.17
CA VAL A 41 -19.49 -26.18 1.66
C VAL A 41 -18.95 -27.29 0.78
N ARG A 42 -18.95 -27.08 -0.54
CA ARG A 42 -18.47 -28.07 -1.52
C ARG A 42 -17.99 -27.38 -2.79
N PHE A 43 -16.82 -27.76 -3.28
CA PHE A 43 -16.35 -27.41 -4.61
C PHE A 43 -17.04 -28.33 -5.64
N LEU A 44 -17.57 -27.76 -6.71
CA LEU A 44 -18.27 -28.48 -7.77
C LEU A 44 -17.39 -28.58 -9.02
N ALA A 45 -16.81 -27.48 -9.47
CA ALA A 45 -15.93 -27.43 -10.61
C ALA A 45 -14.92 -26.29 -10.50
N VAL A 46 -13.75 -26.48 -11.08
CA VAL A 46 -12.74 -25.42 -11.25
C VAL A 46 -12.42 -25.35 -12.74
N GLN A 47 -12.72 -24.22 -13.36
CA GLN A 47 -12.43 -23.96 -14.76
C GLN A 47 -11.31 -22.93 -14.88
N PRO A 48 -10.36 -23.15 -15.80
CA PRO A 48 -9.36 -22.15 -16.05
C PRO A 48 -10.03 -20.89 -16.61
N GLY A 49 -9.92 -19.75 -15.93
CA GLY A 49 -10.46 -18.48 -16.38
C GLY A 49 -9.59 -17.82 -17.48
N PRO A 50 -9.93 -16.64 -18.03
CA PRO A 50 -9.25 -16.01 -19.17
C PRO A 50 -7.78 -15.68 -18.88
N GLU A 51 -6.89 -15.89 -19.85
CA GLU A 51 -5.42 -15.80 -19.63
C GLU A 51 -4.89 -14.39 -19.37
N GLY A 52 -5.51 -13.36 -19.95
CA GLY A 52 -4.98 -11.99 -19.92
C GLY A 52 -4.99 -11.32 -18.54
N ALA A 53 -5.99 -11.60 -17.68
CA ALA A 53 -6.12 -10.96 -16.36
C ALA A 53 -5.21 -11.57 -15.27
N ARG A 54 -4.40 -12.59 -15.62
CA ARG A 54 -3.71 -13.43 -14.63
C ARG A 54 -2.23 -13.23 -14.51
N TRP A 55 -1.60 -12.55 -15.47
CA TRP A 55 -0.14 -12.47 -15.52
C TRP A 55 0.44 -11.83 -14.25
N LEU A 56 -0.18 -10.76 -13.75
CA LEU A 56 0.26 -10.05 -12.55
C LEU A 56 0.09 -10.92 -11.29
N ALA A 57 -1.06 -11.59 -11.16
CA ALA A 57 -1.30 -12.52 -10.06
C ALA A 57 -0.34 -13.71 -10.10
N ARG A 58 -0.10 -14.28 -11.29
CA ARG A 58 0.89 -15.35 -11.49
C ARG A 58 2.30 -14.88 -11.15
N PHE A 59 2.68 -13.67 -11.58
CA PHE A 59 3.97 -13.07 -11.25
C PHE A 59 4.16 -12.93 -9.74
N ARG A 60 3.16 -12.39 -9.03
CA ARG A 60 3.17 -12.29 -7.56
C ARG A 60 3.35 -13.64 -6.89
N HIS A 61 2.53 -14.62 -7.25
CA HIS A 61 2.57 -15.94 -6.64
C HIS A 61 3.89 -16.67 -6.93
N LYS A 62 4.35 -16.66 -8.19
CA LYS A 62 5.66 -17.21 -8.53
C LYS A 62 6.81 -16.53 -7.80
N GLY A 63 6.73 -15.19 -7.64
CA GLY A 63 7.71 -14.43 -6.86
C GLY A 63 7.70 -14.84 -5.38
N ALA A 64 6.51 -14.94 -4.77
CA ALA A 64 6.35 -15.40 -3.39
C ALA A 64 6.88 -16.81 -3.20
N ASP A 65 6.50 -17.75 -4.07
CA ASP A 65 6.91 -19.15 -4.00
C ASP A 65 8.44 -19.29 -4.14
N ARG A 66 9.08 -18.50 -5.03
CA ARG A 66 10.54 -18.45 -5.15
C ARG A 66 11.23 -17.93 -3.89
N LEU A 67 10.71 -16.85 -3.29
CA LEU A 67 11.27 -16.31 -2.04
C LEU A 67 11.22 -17.35 -0.93
N VAL A 68 10.10 -18.05 -0.79
CA VAL A 68 9.93 -19.11 0.21
C VAL A 68 10.85 -20.30 -0.07
N ALA A 69 11.06 -20.66 -1.34
CA ALA A 69 11.93 -21.79 -1.70
C ALA A 69 13.43 -21.53 -1.44
N HIS A 70 13.87 -20.26 -1.49
CA HIS A 70 15.28 -19.90 -1.34
C HIS A 70 15.64 -19.29 0.02
N MET A 71 14.66 -19.07 0.89
CA MET A 71 14.87 -18.48 2.22
C MET A 71 14.39 -19.43 3.31
N THR A 72 15.06 -19.38 4.46
CA THR A 72 14.65 -20.19 5.63
C THR A 72 13.32 -19.69 6.19
N PRO A 73 12.42 -20.61 6.65
CA PRO A 73 11.24 -20.19 7.40
C PRO A 73 11.64 -19.53 8.74
N PRO A 74 10.94 -18.45 9.18
CA PRO A 74 9.79 -17.78 8.56
C PRO A 74 10.15 -16.64 7.58
N ALA A 75 11.45 -16.39 7.34
CA ALA A 75 11.94 -15.23 6.59
C ALA A 75 11.37 -15.16 5.16
N GLY A 76 11.25 -16.29 4.46
CA GLY A 76 10.68 -16.35 3.12
C GLY A 76 9.23 -15.87 3.06
N GLY A 77 8.40 -16.28 4.02
CA GLY A 77 7.01 -15.83 4.12
C GLY A 77 6.89 -14.34 4.42
N ILE A 78 7.73 -13.82 5.31
CA ILE A 78 7.79 -12.39 5.63
C ILE A 78 8.27 -11.60 4.41
N ALA A 79 9.31 -12.04 3.72
CA ALA A 79 9.80 -11.40 2.50
C ALA A 79 8.73 -11.37 1.39
N ALA A 80 7.99 -12.46 1.19
CA ALA A 80 6.88 -12.52 0.25
C ALA A 80 5.76 -11.52 0.60
N ALA A 81 5.43 -11.39 1.89
CA ALA A 81 4.43 -10.42 2.35
C ALA A 81 4.86 -8.97 2.10
N LEU A 82 6.14 -8.66 2.31
CA LEU A 82 6.68 -7.29 2.19
C LEU A 82 6.96 -6.90 0.74
N LEU A 83 7.51 -7.81 -0.07
CA LEU A 83 7.95 -7.49 -1.43
C LEU A 83 6.81 -7.58 -2.46
N VAL A 84 5.97 -8.61 -2.35
CA VAL A 84 4.90 -8.85 -3.33
C VAL A 84 3.49 -8.83 -2.72
N GLY A 85 3.36 -8.53 -1.45
CA GLY A 85 2.06 -8.44 -0.76
C GLY A 85 1.37 -9.80 -0.55
N ASP A 86 2.09 -10.92 -0.66
CA ASP A 86 1.55 -12.26 -0.52
C ASP A 86 1.79 -12.82 0.89
N ARG A 87 0.72 -12.96 1.67
CA ARG A 87 0.77 -13.42 3.06
C ARG A 87 0.43 -14.89 3.25
N ARG A 88 0.20 -15.64 2.17
CA ARG A 88 -0.19 -17.06 2.23
C ARG A 88 0.81 -17.93 2.97
N HIS A 89 2.08 -17.54 2.97
CA HIS A 89 3.19 -18.28 3.58
C HIS A 89 3.54 -17.85 5.00
N ILE A 90 2.75 -16.96 5.61
CA ILE A 90 2.90 -16.59 7.02
C ILE A 90 2.10 -17.60 7.86
N SER A 91 2.79 -18.35 8.72
CA SER A 91 2.13 -19.25 9.66
C SER A 91 1.33 -18.47 10.72
N GLY A 92 0.30 -19.11 11.28
CA GLY A 92 -0.50 -18.51 12.37
C GLY A 92 0.37 -18.11 13.57
N GLU A 93 1.34 -18.93 13.94
CA GLU A 93 2.28 -18.66 15.04
C GLU A 93 3.10 -17.38 14.80
N VAL A 94 3.65 -17.23 13.58
CA VAL A 94 4.40 -16.03 13.21
C VAL A 94 3.50 -14.81 13.24
N TYR A 95 2.28 -14.92 12.72
CA TYR A 95 1.32 -13.83 12.76
C TYR A 95 0.96 -13.42 14.19
N GLU A 96 0.73 -14.39 15.10
CA GLU A 96 0.49 -14.12 16.51
C GLU A 96 1.70 -13.45 17.21
N MET A 97 2.92 -13.89 16.93
CA MET A 97 4.12 -13.23 17.45
C MET A 97 4.17 -11.75 17.04
N PHE A 98 3.89 -11.44 15.75
CA PHE A 98 3.82 -10.07 15.27
C PHE A 98 2.67 -9.27 15.91
N GLN A 99 1.53 -9.91 16.22
CA GLN A 99 0.43 -9.26 16.93
C GLN A 99 0.81 -8.94 18.37
N ARG A 100 1.37 -9.90 19.10
CA ARG A 100 1.79 -9.72 20.51
C ARG A 100 2.89 -8.68 20.66
N SER A 101 3.79 -8.56 19.70
CA SER A 101 4.83 -7.52 19.68
C SER A 101 4.33 -6.15 19.19
N GLY A 102 3.07 -6.01 18.78
CA GLY A 102 2.53 -4.79 18.16
C GLY A 102 3.02 -4.52 16.75
N LEU A 103 3.79 -5.42 16.16
CA LEU A 103 4.42 -5.27 14.83
C LEU A 103 3.59 -5.84 13.68
N ALA A 104 2.37 -6.33 13.92
CA ALA A 104 1.50 -6.90 12.89
C ALA A 104 1.25 -5.95 11.71
N HIS A 105 1.30 -4.63 11.96
CA HIS A 105 1.16 -3.61 10.92
C HIS A 105 2.32 -3.59 9.93
N LEU A 106 3.51 -4.09 10.30
CA LEU A 106 4.66 -4.20 9.40
C LEU A 106 4.48 -5.29 8.35
N LEU A 107 3.71 -6.35 8.64
CA LEU A 107 3.37 -7.39 7.66
C LEU A 107 2.41 -6.88 6.57
N ALA A 108 1.83 -5.70 6.77
CA ALA A 108 1.09 -4.99 5.74
C ALA A 108 2.01 -4.02 5.00
N ILE A 109 1.87 -3.95 3.68
CA ILE A 109 2.56 -2.91 2.92
C ILE A 109 2.07 -1.55 3.42
N SER A 110 3.00 -0.78 3.97
CA SER A 110 2.74 0.49 4.66
C SER A 110 3.30 1.69 3.90
N GLY A 111 2.98 2.89 4.39
CA GLY A 111 3.56 4.13 3.89
C GLY A 111 5.08 4.16 3.96
N LEU A 112 5.66 3.55 5.00
CA LEU A 112 7.12 3.44 5.14
C LEU A 112 7.75 2.66 3.97
N HIS A 113 7.17 1.52 3.60
CA HIS A 113 7.67 0.72 2.47
C HIS A 113 7.60 1.51 1.15
N MET A 114 6.49 2.22 0.91
CA MET A 114 6.34 3.08 -0.26
C MET A 114 7.35 4.22 -0.25
N GLY A 115 7.53 4.88 0.91
CA GLY A 115 8.50 5.96 1.06
C GLY A 115 9.94 5.49 0.83
N LEU A 116 10.34 4.38 1.43
CA LEU A 116 11.66 3.79 1.24
C LEU A 116 11.92 3.40 -0.22
N LEU A 117 10.93 2.81 -0.90
CA LEU A 117 11.06 2.46 -2.29
C LEU A 117 11.22 3.70 -3.18
N CYS A 118 10.28 4.65 -3.10
CA CYS A 118 10.34 5.85 -3.94
C CYS A 118 11.60 6.66 -3.67
N PHE A 119 11.92 6.92 -2.40
CA PHE A 119 13.12 7.67 -2.02
C PHE A 119 14.39 6.92 -2.41
N GLY A 120 14.47 5.61 -2.16
CA GLY A 120 15.62 4.78 -2.53
C GLY A 120 15.89 4.79 -4.03
N VAL A 121 14.83 4.66 -4.85
CA VAL A 121 14.95 4.74 -6.31
C VAL A 121 15.39 6.14 -6.75
N ILE A 122 14.81 7.20 -6.17
CA ILE A 122 15.23 8.58 -6.47
C ILE A 122 16.71 8.78 -6.15
N GLN A 123 17.17 8.33 -4.98
CA GLN A 123 18.57 8.46 -4.58
C GLN A 123 19.50 7.61 -5.46
N LEU A 124 19.08 6.40 -5.83
CA LEU A 124 19.84 5.53 -6.72
C LEU A 124 20.03 6.17 -8.10
N VAL A 125 18.97 6.72 -8.69
CA VAL A 125 19.05 7.42 -9.99
C VAL A 125 19.94 8.66 -9.89
N ARG A 126 19.82 9.43 -8.81
CA ARG A 126 20.69 10.60 -8.58
C ARG A 126 22.15 10.20 -8.42
N PHE A 127 22.42 9.14 -7.66
CA PHE A 127 23.77 8.62 -7.47
C PHE A 127 24.36 8.13 -8.79
N ALA A 128 23.60 7.31 -9.54
CA ALA A 128 24.03 6.85 -10.85
C ALA A 128 24.28 8.01 -11.83
N GLY A 129 23.42 9.03 -11.85
CA GLY A 129 23.62 10.22 -12.67
C GLY A 129 24.84 11.03 -12.26
N ALA A 130 25.16 11.11 -10.98
CA ALA A 130 26.37 11.80 -10.49
C ALA A 130 27.67 11.11 -10.92
N MET A 131 27.64 9.82 -11.23
CA MET A 131 28.80 9.09 -11.77
C MET A 131 29.10 9.45 -13.24
N PHE A 132 28.14 10.10 -13.94
CA PHE A 132 28.29 10.54 -15.33
C PHE A 132 28.04 12.06 -15.46
N PRO A 133 28.99 12.91 -15.00
CA PRO A 133 28.78 14.36 -14.90
C PRO A 133 28.46 15.04 -16.23
N GLY A 134 29.01 14.55 -17.34
CA GLY A 134 28.73 15.08 -18.67
C GLY A 134 27.28 14.92 -19.12
N TRP A 135 26.60 13.87 -18.70
CA TRP A 135 25.17 13.64 -18.95
C TRP A 135 24.29 14.40 -17.94
N ALA A 136 24.71 14.42 -16.68
CA ALA A 136 23.95 15.07 -15.61
C ALA A 136 23.90 16.60 -15.74
N ALA A 137 24.89 17.22 -16.36
CA ALA A 137 24.95 18.68 -16.52
C ALA A 137 23.87 19.25 -17.48
N GLY A 138 23.33 18.41 -18.40
CA GLY A 138 22.30 18.83 -19.36
C GLY A 138 20.86 18.53 -18.95
N VAL A 139 20.64 17.84 -17.82
CA VAL A 139 19.33 17.36 -17.42
C VAL A 139 18.98 17.78 -16.00
N ALA A 140 17.73 18.15 -15.75
CA ALA A 140 17.21 18.36 -14.40
C ALA A 140 17.13 17.00 -13.67
N LEU A 141 18.28 16.44 -13.30
CA LEU A 141 18.45 15.08 -12.77
C LEU A 141 17.50 14.77 -11.60
N HIS A 142 17.23 15.76 -10.74
CA HIS A 142 16.29 15.60 -9.61
C HIS A 142 14.85 15.37 -10.08
N LYS A 143 14.40 16.05 -11.16
CA LYS A 143 13.07 15.86 -11.74
C LYS A 143 12.95 14.51 -12.46
N TYR A 144 14.00 14.14 -13.22
CA TYR A 144 14.05 12.83 -13.87
C TYR A 144 14.01 11.69 -12.83
N ALA A 145 14.83 11.77 -11.79
CA ALA A 145 14.84 10.81 -10.70
C ALA A 145 13.47 10.71 -10.00
N ALA A 146 12.80 11.85 -9.80
CA ALA A 146 11.48 11.90 -9.21
C ALA A 146 10.41 11.17 -10.07
N VAL A 147 10.46 11.35 -11.38
CA VAL A 147 9.57 10.64 -12.32
C VAL A 147 9.82 9.13 -12.27
N VAL A 148 11.09 8.70 -12.29
CA VAL A 148 11.45 7.27 -12.17
C VAL A 148 10.98 6.70 -10.84
N GLY A 149 11.14 7.43 -9.73
CA GLY A 149 10.62 7.04 -8.42
C GLY A 149 9.10 6.88 -8.38
N LEU A 150 8.36 7.76 -9.06
CA LEU A 150 6.91 7.66 -9.19
C LEU A 150 6.49 6.39 -9.95
N PHE A 151 7.13 6.08 -11.07
CA PHE A 151 6.86 4.86 -11.83
C PHE A 151 7.21 3.60 -11.03
N ALA A 152 8.31 3.61 -10.28
CA ALA A 152 8.67 2.51 -9.38
C ALA A 152 7.60 2.30 -8.29
N GLY A 153 7.10 3.37 -7.69
CA GLY A 153 6.00 3.32 -6.72
C GLY A 153 4.70 2.77 -7.33
N ALA A 154 4.33 3.21 -8.54
CA ALA A 154 3.18 2.69 -9.27
C ALA A 154 3.32 1.19 -9.55
N GLY A 155 4.48 0.76 -10.06
CA GLY A 155 4.79 -0.65 -10.28
C GLY A 155 4.68 -1.48 -9.00
N TYR A 156 5.18 -0.95 -7.88
CA TYR A 156 5.08 -1.64 -6.59
C TYR A 156 3.63 -1.78 -6.10
N VAL A 157 2.79 -0.75 -6.25
CA VAL A 157 1.36 -0.84 -5.92
C VAL A 157 0.68 -1.94 -6.75
N LEU A 158 0.98 -2.01 -8.04
CA LEU A 158 0.42 -3.04 -8.93
C LEU A 158 0.90 -4.44 -8.53
N ILE A 159 2.21 -4.63 -8.34
CA ILE A 159 2.80 -5.91 -7.95
C ILE A 159 2.28 -6.36 -6.58
N SER A 160 2.09 -5.45 -5.64
CA SER A 160 1.59 -5.77 -4.30
C SER A 160 0.10 -6.12 -4.24
N GLY A 161 -0.64 -5.97 -5.36
CA GLY A 161 -2.06 -6.28 -5.45
C GLY A 161 -2.97 -5.17 -4.97
N MET A 162 -2.49 -3.93 -5.04
CA MET A 162 -3.26 -2.71 -4.78
C MET A 162 -3.93 -2.66 -3.39
N PRO A 163 -3.23 -3.02 -2.29
CA PRO A 163 -3.83 -2.86 -0.97
C PRO A 163 -4.11 -1.39 -0.70
N ILE A 164 -5.22 -1.09 -0.05
CA ILE A 164 -5.68 0.29 0.22
C ILE A 164 -4.62 1.12 0.95
N SER A 165 -3.82 0.50 1.83
CA SER A 165 -2.72 1.16 2.53
C SER A 165 -1.61 1.61 1.59
N ALA A 166 -1.21 0.77 0.61
CA ALA A 166 -0.20 1.11 -0.38
C ALA A 166 -0.70 2.17 -1.36
N LEU A 167 -1.96 2.07 -1.80
CA LEU A 167 -2.57 3.05 -2.69
C LEU A 167 -2.59 4.45 -2.06
N ARG A 168 -2.98 4.58 -0.79
CA ARG A 168 -2.94 5.86 -0.06
C ARG A 168 -1.52 6.41 0.03
N ALA A 169 -0.57 5.57 0.41
CA ALA A 169 0.83 5.97 0.50
C ALA A 169 1.38 6.43 -0.85
N PHE A 170 1.00 5.75 -1.94
CA PHE A 170 1.37 6.13 -3.29
C PHE A 170 0.76 7.47 -3.72
N ILE A 171 -0.52 7.73 -3.40
CA ILE A 171 -1.16 9.02 -3.68
C ILE A 171 -0.43 10.15 -2.93
N MET A 172 -0.11 9.96 -1.65
CA MET A 172 0.65 10.93 -0.87
C MET A 172 2.05 11.16 -1.45
N ALA A 173 2.80 10.10 -1.75
CA ALA A 173 4.11 10.20 -2.37
C ALA A 173 4.05 10.86 -3.76
N GLY A 174 3.03 10.54 -4.55
CA GLY A 174 2.80 11.13 -5.86
C GLY A 174 2.55 12.64 -5.79
N LEU A 175 1.80 13.10 -4.80
CA LEU A 175 1.59 14.55 -4.60
C LEU A 175 2.87 15.26 -4.15
N LEU A 176 3.68 14.63 -3.28
CA LEU A 176 4.99 15.17 -2.90
C LEU A 176 5.91 15.27 -4.11
N ILE A 177 5.95 14.23 -4.94
CA ILE A 177 6.73 14.20 -6.17
C ILE A 177 6.20 15.23 -7.18
N ALA A 178 4.88 15.35 -7.34
CA ALA A 178 4.28 16.36 -8.20
C ALA A 178 4.62 17.79 -7.74
N ALA A 179 4.59 18.06 -6.44
CA ALA A 179 5.03 19.35 -5.90
C ALA A 179 6.50 19.62 -6.22
N LEU A 180 7.37 18.62 -6.08
CA LEU A 180 8.79 18.71 -6.44
C LEU A 180 8.98 19.02 -7.94
N LEU A 181 8.22 18.37 -8.82
CA LEU A 181 8.29 18.58 -10.26
C LEU A 181 7.83 20.00 -10.66
N LEU A 182 6.88 20.55 -9.89
CA LEU A 182 6.36 21.92 -10.08
C LEU A 182 7.17 22.98 -9.33
N ASP A 183 8.31 22.62 -8.76
CA ASP A 183 9.16 23.52 -7.94
C ASP A 183 8.37 24.18 -6.79
N ARG A 184 7.44 23.41 -6.17
CA ARG A 184 6.63 23.84 -5.04
C ARG A 184 7.08 23.15 -3.75
N LEU A 185 6.77 23.78 -2.62
CA LEU A 185 6.99 23.16 -1.31
C LEU A 185 6.17 21.86 -1.23
N ALA A 186 6.88 20.73 -1.05
CA ALA A 186 6.27 19.40 -1.04
C ALA A 186 5.55 19.12 0.30
N LEU A 187 6.17 19.47 1.44
CA LEU A 187 5.64 19.23 2.79
C LEU A 187 4.78 20.40 3.23
N THR A 188 3.51 20.42 2.83
CA THR A 188 2.53 21.43 3.20
C THR A 188 1.21 20.80 3.61
N VAL A 189 0.51 21.44 4.56
CA VAL A 189 -0.85 21.02 4.97
C VAL A 189 -1.80 20.98 3.76
N ARG A 190 -1.61 21.88 2.80
CA ARG A 190 -2.37 21.89 1.54
C ARG A 190 -2.23 20.56 0.78
N ASN A 191 -1.02 20.02 0.65
CA ASN A 191 -0.79 18.76 -0.06
C ASN A 191 -1.39 17.57 0.70
N VAL A 192 -1.37 17.58 2.03
CA VAL A 192 -2.06 16.59 2.86
C VAL A 192 -3.57 16.65 2.64
N ALA A 193 -4.15 17.85 2.61
CA ALA A 193 -5.57 18.04 2.34
C ALA A 193 -5.96 17.58 0.93
N LEU A 194 -5.15 17.88 -0.09
CA LEU A 194 -5.36 17.40 -1.47
C LEU A 194 -5.33 15.87 -1.54
N ALA A 195 -4.38 15.22 -0.85
CA ALA A 195 -4.33 13.76 -0.76
C ALA A 195 -5.60 13.19 -0.12
N ALA A 196 -6.06 13.80 0.97
CA ALA A 196 -7.30 13.39 1.63
C ALA A 196 -8.50 13.50 0.69
N MET A 197 -8.64 14.63 -0.01
CA MET A 197 -9.74 14.86 -0.96
C MET A 197 -9.73 13.85 -2.10
N ILE A 198 -8.57 13.55 -2.69
CA ILE A 198 -8.45 12.55 -3.77
C ILE A 198 -8.89 11.17 -3.26
N ILE A 199 -8.42 10.75 -2.08
CA ILE A 199 -8.75 9.45 -1.53
C ILE A 199 -10.25 9.36 -1.19
N LEU A 200 -10.83 10.42 -0.63
CA LEU A 200 -12.25 10.46 -0.31
C LEU A 200 -13.14 10.53 -1.57
N ALA A 201 -12.68 11.17 -2.64
CA ALA A 201 -13.36 11.15 -3.93
C ALA A 201 -13.38 9.74 -4.55
N LEU A 202 -12.29 8.97 -4.39
CA LEU A 202 -12.20 7.59 -4.86
C LEU A 202 -12.96 6.60 -3.96
N ASN A 203 -12.95 6.85 -2.65
CA ASN A 203 -13.60 6.00 -1.66
C ASN A 203 -14.08 6.83 -0.45
N PRO A 204 -15.32 7.36 -0.48
CA PRO A 204 -15.86 8.17 0.60
C PRO A 204 -15.90 7.44 1.95
N ALA A 205 -16.13 6.12 1.94
CA ALA A 205 -16.16 5.30 3.15
C ALA A 205 -14.81 5.20 3.89
N ALA A 206 -13.70 5.57 3.23
CA ALA A 206 -12.38 5.62 3.86
C ALA A 206 -12.35 6.53 5.09
N LEU A 207 -13.14 7.60 5.11
CA LEU A 207 -13.24 8.55 6.23
C LEU A 207 -13.52 7.86 7.58
N PHE A 208 -14.35 6.83 7.56
CA PHE A 208 -14.75 6.09 8.77
C PHE A 208 -13.78 4.97 9.16
N THR A 209 -12.68 4.82 8.45
CA THR A 209 -11.67 3.80 8.77
C THR A 209 -10.59 4.38 9.69
N ALA A 210 -10.29 3.68 10.79
CA ALA A 210 -9.20 4.06 11.70
C ALA A 210 -7.86 4.24 10.96
N SER A 211 -7.65 3.43 9.93
CA SER A 211 -6.44 3.48 9.11
C SER A 211 -6.29 4.80 8.33
N PHE A 212 -7.39 5.39 7.83
CA PHE A 212 -7.37 6.71 7.19
C PHE A 212 -7.15 7.79 8.26
N GLN A 213 -7.94 7.79 9.32
CA GLN A 213 -7.90 8.81 10.37
C GLN A 213 -6.51 8.92 11.02
N LEU A 214 -5.93 7.79 11.45
CA LEU A 214 -4.62 7.77 12.09
C LEU A 214 -3.50 8.19 11.12
N SER A 215 -3.55 7.75 9.86
CA SER A 215 -2.54 8.11 8.87
C SER A 215 -2.55 9.61 8.58
N PHE A 216 -3.72 10.18 8.32
CA PHE A 216 -3.84 11.61 8.01
C PHE A 216 -3.60 12.49 9.22
N ALA A 217 -4.05 12.11 10.42
CA ALA A 217 -3.78 12.83 11.65
C ALA A 217 -2.27 12.88 11.94
N ALA A 218 -1.57 11.75 11.85
CA ALA A 218 -0.13 11.70 12.06
C ALA A 218 0.65 12.53 11.03
N THR A 219 0.29 12.41 9.74
CA THR A 219 0.94 13.18 8.68
C THR A 219 0.68 14.68 8.83
N ALA A 220 -0.55 15.08 9.12
CA ALA A 220 -0.90 16.48 9.35
C ALA A 220 -0.15 17.07 10.55
N ALA A 221 -0.06 16.33 11.65
CA ALA A 221 0.68 16.76 12.84
C ALA A 221 2.17 16.98 12.53
N LEU A 222 2.80 16.06 11.79
CA LEU A 222 4.21 16.20 11.39
C LEU A 222 4.43 17.39 10.46
N VAL A 223 3.54 17.59 9.47
CA VAL A 223 3.65 18.70 8.52
C VAL A 223 3.42 20.05 9.22
N LEU A 224 2.41 20.15 10.08
CA LEU A 224 2.16 21.36 10.88
C LEU A 224 3.36 21.71 11.76
N TRP A 225 3.93 20.71 12.43
CA TRP A 225 5.13 20.92 13.24
C TRP A 225 6.31 21.40 12.39
N TYR A 226 6.51 20.78 11.21
CA TYR A 226 7.57 21.19 10.28
C TYR A 226 7.36 22.62 9.78
N GLU A 227 6.14 22.99 9.34
CA GLU A 227 5.82 24.36 8.89
C GLU A 227 6.03 25.39 10.02
N ALA A 228 5.63 25.05 11.25
CA ALA A 228 5.84 25.93 12.40
C ALA A 228 7.34 26.18 12.67
N ARG A 229 8.16 25.13 12.61
CA ARG A 229 9.62 25.23 12.75
C ARG A 229 10.26 26.07 11.66
N MET A 230 9.83 25.89 10.40
CA MET A 230 10.37 26.65 9.27
C MET A 230 10.02 28.15 9.36
N ARG A 231 8.84 28.49 9.89
CA ARG A 231 8.48 29.89 10.13
C ARG A 231 9.36 30.52 11.20
N GLN A 232 9.56 29.81 12.32
CA GLN A 232 10.43 30.30 13.42
C GLN A 232 11.92 30.49 13.03
N ALA A 233 12.38 29.75 12.02
CA ALA A 233 13.76 29.86 11.54
C ALA A 233 13.96 30.98 10.52
N ASN A 234 12.87 31.56 9.99
CA ASN A 234 12.91 32.68 9.03
C ASN A 234 12.58 34.05 9.65
N ASP A 235 12.10 34.04 10.91
CA ASP A 235 11.91 35.21 11.75
C ASP A 235 13.18 35.47 12.60
#